data_f45c48a310280c82b4612de146ba65a4
#
_entry.id   f45c48a310280c82b4612de146ba65a4
#
_cell.length_a   1.000
_cell.length_b   1.000
_cell.length_c   1.000
_cell.angle_alpha   90.00
_cell.angle_beta   90.00
_cell.angle_gamma   90.00
#
_symmetry.space_group_name_H-M   'P 1'
#
loop_
_entity.id
_entity.type
_entity.pdbx_description
1 polymer ?
#
loop_
_entity_poly.entity_id
_entity_poly.type
_entity_poly.pdbx_seq_one_letter_code
_entity_poly.pdbx_strand_id
1 'polypeptide(L)'
;MQPAPQAAQSSSEHGASATTSSSSRPTATPPPAPGFDAAPPAQSRRQIGQRGEDIAARYLSDLGWQILDRNWRPGPGLRGEVDLVALQPQPSGPGVLVIVEVKTRTSEVAGPPAAAVGPLKLLRLRSLAVPCAAAHPVPHAGLRLDVVSVQLRAGRPALLRHHRGVGD
;
A
#
# COMPACT_ATOMS: atom_id res chain seq x y z
N MET A 1 30.62 19.29 68.23
CA MET A 1 30.21 19.90 69.51
C MET A 1 28.72 19.77 69.58
N GLN A 2 28.28 18.78 70.27
CA GLN A 2 26.92 18.53 70.76
C GLN A 2 26.59 19.56 71.84
N PRO A 3 25.36 19.68 72.34
CA PRO A 3 24.42 18.61 72.59
C PRO A 3 22.90 18.96 72.33
N ALA A 4 22.09 17.91 72.33
CA ALA A 4 20.70 17.94 72.76
C ALA A 4 20.55 18.04 74.28
N PRO A 5 19.38 18.32 74.85
CA PRO A 5 18.52 17.22 75.35
C PRO A 5 16.98 17.49 75.24
N GLN A 6 16.14 16.43 75.10
CA GLN A 6 15.27 15.78 76.17
C GLN A 6 14.22 16.72 76.80
N ALA A 7 13.06 16.36 77.14
CA ALA A 7 12.21 15.18 77.30
C ALA A 7 10.86 15.62 77.94
N ALA A 8 9.89 14.76 77.87
CA ALA A 8 8.92 14.26 78.89
C ALA A 8 7.48 14.72 78.73
N GLN A 9 6.61 13.73 78.44
CA GLN A 9 5.59 13.07 79.29
C GLN A 9 4.46 14.00 79.83
N SER A 10 3.18 13.71 79.68
CA SER A 10 2.41 12.62 80.23
C SER A 10 0.89 12.78 79.96
N SER A 11 0.24 11.70 79.70
CA SER A 11 -1.02 11.17 80.25
C SER A 11 -2.28 12.05 80.32
N SER A 12 -3.42 11.67 79.82
CA SER A 12 -4.50 10.82 80.37
C SER A 12 -5.84 11.01 79.65
N GLU A 13 -6.39 9.90 79.30
CA GLU A 13 -7.78 9.44 79.30
C GLU A 13 -8.91 10.45 79.35
N HIS A 14 -9.91 10.30 78.42
CA HIS A 14 -11.31 9.93 78.76
C HIS A 14 -12.10 9.71 77.48
N GLY A 15 -12.88 8.66 77.47
CA GLY A 15 -13.69 8.16 76.37
C GLY A 15 -14.94 8.97 76.09
N ALA A 16 -15.43 8.79 74.93
CA ALA A 16 -16.81 8.90 74.55
C ALA A 16 -17.10 8.18 73.23
N SER A 17 -17.92 7.14 73.32
CA SER A 17 -18.52 6.49 72.16
C SER A 17 -19.35 7.45 71.33
N ALA A 18 -19.08 7.54 70.05
CA ALA A 18 -19.97 8.10 69.09
C ALA A 18 -20.08 7.18 67.87
N THR A 19 -21.22 6.57 67.74
CA THR A 19 -21.70 5.87 66.56
C THR A 19 -21.65 6.78 65.34
N THR A 20 -20.80 6.49 64.41
CA THR A 20 -20.81 7.14 63.11
C THR A 20 -21.28 6.18 62.04
N SER A 21 -22.47 6.48 61.54
CA SER A 21 -23.08 5.87 60.36
C SER A 21 -22.12 6.04 59.15
N SER A 22 -21.76 4.90 58.60
CA SER A 22 -20.99 4.79 57.34
C SER A 22 -21.85 5.23 56.16
N SER A 23 -21.69 6.45 55.72
CA SER A 23 -22.20 6.93 54.44
C SER A 23 -21.21 6.54 53.32
N SER A 24 -21.55 5.47 52.62
CA SER A 24 -20.82 5.03 51.42
C SER A 24 -21.08 6.06 50.30
N ARG A 25 -20.07 6.89 50.03
CA ARG A 25 -20.03 7.69 48.78
C ARG A 25 -19.95 6.75 47.60
N PRO A 26 -20.78 6.91 46.55
CA PRO A 26 -20.62 6.18 45.32
C PRO A 26 -19.29 6.61 44.68
N THR A 27 -18.40 5.65 44.46
CA THR A 27 -17.16 5.81 43.67
C THR A 27 -17.58 6.08 42.24
N ALA A 28 -17.46 7.33 41.78
CA ALA A 28 -17.65 7.67 40.38
C ALA A 28 -16.58 6.94 39.59
N THR A 29 -16.98 6.04 38.69
CA THR A 29 -16.10 5.43 37.69
C THR A 29 -15.50 6.54 36.84
N PRO A 30 -14.20 6.64 36.69
CA PRO A 30 -13.58 7.63 35.80
C PRO A 30 -14.07 7.38 34.36
N PRO A 31 -14.27 8.44 33.55
CA PRO A 31 -14.62 8.28 32.15
C PRO A 31 -13.55 7.46 31.42
N PRO A 32 -13.94 6.64 30.44
CA PRO A 32 -12.97 5.89 29.65
C PRO A 32 -11.97 6.87 29.03
N ALA A 33 -10.68 6.54 29.09
CA ALA A 33 -9.63 7.30 28.44
C ALA A 33 -9.99 7.49 26.95
N PRO A 34 -9.69 8.66 26.33
CA PRO A 34 -9.91 8.86 24.90
C PRO A 34 -9.22 7.73 24.15
N GLY A 35 -10.00 7.04 23.31
CA GLY A 35 -9.54 5.90 22.54
C GLY A 35 -8.29 6.32 21.76
N PHE A 36 -7.22 5.54 21.92
CA PHE A 36 -6.08 5.59 21.02
C PHE A 36 -6.63 5.43 19.62
N ASP A 37 -6.37 6.40 18.73
CA ASP A 37 -6.69 6.31 17.31
C ASP A 37 -6.19 4.95 16.81
N ALA A 38 -7.11 4.07 16.47
CA ALA A 38 -6.76 2.78 15.91
C ALA A 38 -5.91 3.04 14.66
N ALA A 39 -4.71 2.48 14.62
CA ALA A 39 -3.87 2.56 13.45
C ALA A 39 -4.71 2.19 12.21
N PRO A 40 -4.59 2.93 11.09
CA PRO A 40 -5.39 2.65 9.91
C PRO A 40 -5.26 1.18 9.52
N PRO A 41 -6.37 0.51 9.16
CA PRO A 41 -6.35 -0.92 8.86
C PRO A 41 -5.31 -1.22 7.79
N ALA A 42 -4.54 -2.30 8.01
CA ALA A 42 -3.54 -2.74 7.05
C ALA A 42 -4.19 -2.94 5.67
N GLN A 43 -3.62 -2.29 4.64
CA GLN A 43 -4.14 -2.40 3.27
C GLN A 43 -4.09 -3.87 2.81
N SER A 44 -5.17 -4.36 2.21
CA SER A 44 -5.20 -5.69 1.63
C SER A 44 -4.23 -5.79 0.44
N ARG A 45 -3.78 -7.01 0.10
CA ARG A 45 -2.93 -7.25 -1.08
C ARG A 45 -3.57 -6.69 -2.37
N ARG A 46 -4.89 -6.78 -2.48
CA ARG A 46 -5.64 -6.23 -3.62
C ARG A 46 -5.56 -4.71 -3.67
N GLN A 47 -5.76 -4.02 -2.54
CA GLN A 47 -5.64 -2.56 -2.47
C GLN A 47 -4.22 -2.08 -2.77
N ILE A 48 -3.21 -2.82 -2.32
CA ILE A 48 -1.80 -2.55 -2.62
C ILE A 48 -1.54 -2.68 -4.13
N GLY A 49 -2.03 -3.74 -4.77
CA GLY A 49 -1.95 -3.95 -6.22
C GLY A 49 -2.61 -2.80 -6.98
N GLN A 50 -3.87 -2.51 -6.68
CA GLN A 50 -4.64 -1.43 -7.29
C GLN A 50 -3.94 -0.07 -7.20
N ARG A 51 -3.40 0.26 -6.01
CA ARG A 51 -2.65 1.50 -5.82
C ARG A 51 -1.40 1.57 -6.72
N GLY A 52 -0.71 0.44 -6.90
CA GLY A 52 0.44 0.39 -7.80
C GLY A 52 0.06 0.58 -9.26
N GLU A 53 -1.04 -0.04 -9.71
CA GLU A 53 -1.59 0.15 -11.05
C GLU A 53 -2.00 1.60 -11.30
N ASP A 54 -2.62 2.26 -10.32
CA ASP A 54 -2.99 3.68 -10.42
C ASP A 54 -1.76 4.58 -10.58
N ILE A 55 -0.70 4.30 -9.81
CA ILE A 55 0.58 5.03 -9.91
C ILE A 55 1.23 4.79 -11.28
N ALA A 56 1.25 3.54 -11.76
CA ALA A 56 1.82 3.19 -13.05
C ALA A 56 1.04 3.85 -14.21
N ALA A 57 -0.30 3.80 -14.18
CA ALA A 57 -1.13 4.44 -15.19
C ALA A 57 -0.90 5.95 -15.23
N ARG A 58 -0.85 6.62 -14.08
CA ARG A 58 -0.55 8.04 -14.00
C ARG A 58 0.83 8.37 -14.56
N TYR A 59 1.85 7.63 -14.17
CA TYR A 59 3.21 7.79 -14.69
C TYR A 59 3.26 7.72 -16.22
N LEU A 60 2.59 6.73 -16.82
CA LEU A 60 2.55 6.60 -18.28
C LEU A 60 1.79 7.76 -18.94
N SER A 61 0.68 8.20 -18.34
CA SER A 61 -0.08 9.37 -18.82
C SER A 61 0.76 10.66 -18.72
N ASP A 62 1.53 10.84 -17.66
CA ASP A 62 2.42 12.00 -17.49
C ASP A 62 3.56 12.01 -18.53
N LEU A 63 3.93 10.83 -19.08
CA LEU A 63 4.82 10.68 -20.24
C LEU A 63 4.14 10.92 -21.58
N GLY A 64 2.85 11.30 -21.59
CA GLY A 64 2.07 11.53 -22.80
C GLY A 64 1.52 10.25 -23.44
N TRP A 65 1.54 9.09 -22.76
CA TRP A 65 0.96 7.87 -23.29
C TRP A 65 -0.56 7.86 -23.07
N GLN A 66 -1.30 7.30 -24.03
CA GLN A 66 -2.72 7.07 -23.89
C GLN A 66 -2.97 5.71 -23.21
N ILE A 67 -3.64 5.69 -22.06
CA ILE A 67 -4.11 4.45 -21.45
C ILE A 67 -5.40 4.05 -22.16
N LEU A 68 -5.38 2.89 -22.82
CA LEU A 68 -6.50 2.34 -23.59
C LEU A 68 -7.40 1.47 -22.74
N ASP A 69 -6.82 0.66 -21.85
CA ASP A 69 -7.56 -0.25 -20.98
C ASP A 69 -6.78 -0.57 -19.70
N ARG A 70 -7.51 -1.05 -18.71
CA ARG A 70 -6.97 -1.49 -17.41
C ARG A 70 -7.60 -2.81 -17.01
N ASN A 71 -6.76 -3.72 -16.48
CA ASN A 71 -7.20 -5.04 -16.04
C ASN A 71 -7.92 -5.83 -17.17
N TRP A 72 -7.40 -5.67 -18.41
CA TRP A 72 -7.97 -6.34 -19.59
C TRP A 72 -7.85 -7.86 -19.46
N ARG A 73 -8.94 -8.54 -19.81
CA ARG A 73 -9.01 -10.00 -19.82
C ARG A 73 -9.44 -10.52 -21.18
N PRO A 74 -8.80 -11.59 -21.66
CA PRO A 74 -9.21 -12.20 -22.92
C PRO A 74 -10.60 -12.83 -22.81
N GLY A 75 -11.23 -13.07 -23.96
CA GLY A 75 -12.44 -13.86 -24.06
C GLY A 75 -12.23 -15.35 -23.70
N PRO A 76 -13.27 -16.18 -23.88
CA PRO A 76 -13.22 -17.61 -23.60
C PRO A 76 -12.04 -18.32 -24.29
N GLY A 77 -11.43 -19.30 -23.61
CA GLY A 77 -10.33 -20.11 -24.15
C GLY A 77 -8.92 -19.63 -23.75
N LEU A 78 -8.73 -18.38 -23.38
CA LEU A 78 -7.47 -17.87 -22.88
C LEU A 78 -7.61 -17.43 -21.41
N ARG A 79 -6.54 -17.63 -20.63
CA ARG A 79 -6.51 -17.23 -19.21
C ARG A 79 -5.40 -16.21 -18.98
N GLY A 80 -5.71 -15.20 -18.19
CA GLY A 80 -4.76 -14.18 -17.76
C GLY A 80 -5.42 -12.82 -17.70
N GLU A 81 -4.60 -11.86 -17.33
CA GLU A 81 -4.97 -10.45 -17.18
C GLU A 81 -3.78 -9.61 -17.60
N VAL A 82 -4.05 -8.49 -18.23
CA VAL A 82 -3.09 -7.44 -18.57
C VAL A 82 -3.42 -6.24 -17.69
N ASP A 83 -2.48 -5.81 -16.86
CA ASP A 83 -2.75 -4.75 -15.88
C ASP A 83 -3.05 -3.41 -16.56
N LEU A 84 -2.26 -3.03 -17.60
CA LEU A 84 -2.53 -1.82 -18.39
C LEU A 84 -2.26 -2.09 -19.88
N VAL A 85 -3.11 -1.53 -20.74
CA VAL A 85 -2.89 -1.44 -22.19
C VAL A 85 -2.72 0.03 -22.54
N ALA A 86 -1.62 0.40 -23.18
CA ALA A 86 -1.30 1.78 -23.46
C ALA A 86 -0.78 1.97 -24.89
N LEU A 87 -1.00 3.13 -25.47
CA LEU A 87 -0.41 3.57 -26.72
C LEU A 87 0.68 4.60 -26.44
N GLN A 88 1.92 4.22 -26.72
CA GLN A 88 3.05 5.14 -26.63
C GLN A 88 3.13 5.97 -27.91
N PRO A 89 3.04 7.30 -27.85
CA PRO A 89 3.19 8.13 -29.04
C PRO A 89 4.60 8.03 -29.62
N GLN A 90 4.72 8.18 -30.92
CA GLN A 90 5.99 8.30 -31.65
C GLN A 90 6.12 9.72 -32.23
N PRO A 91 7.34 10.22 -32.46
CA PRO A 91 7.54 11.53 -33.08
C PRO A 91 6.92 11.64 -34.47
N SER A 92 6.81 10.52 -35.17
CA SER A 92 6.17 10.41 -36.49
C SER A 92 5.52 9.06 -36.66
N GLY A 93 4.37 9.03 -37.35
CA GLY A 93 3.62 7.82 -37.63
C GLY A 93 2.81 7.30 -36.43
N PRO A 94 2.26 6.08 -36.54
CA PRO A 94 1.47 5.47 -35.49
C PRO A 94 2.32 5.12 -34.26
N GLY A 95 1.68 5.17 -33.08
CA GLY A 95 2.32 4.82 -31.81
C GLY A 95 2.69 3.34 -31.69
N VAL A 96 3.29 2.96 -30.57
CA VAL A 96 3.55 1.56 -30.20
C VAL A 96 2.47 1.13 -29.20
N LEU A 97 1.79 0.02 -29.46
CA LEU A 97 0.86 -0.59 -28.51
C LEU A 97 1.68 -1.33 -27.45
N VAL A 98 1.51 -0.96 -26.18
CA VAL A 98 2.30 -1.47 -25.08
C VAL A 98 1.39 -2.20 -24.09
N ILE A 99 1.72 -3.45 -23.83
CA ILE A 99 1.15 -4.27 -22.76
C ILE A 99 2.03 -4.11 -21.55
N VAL A 100 1.47 -3.65 -20.44
CA VAL A 100 2.22 -3.33 -19.23
C VAL A 100 1.78 -4.21 -18.08
N GLU A 101 2.73 -4.91 -17.49
CA GLU A 101 2.58 -5.61 -16.20
C GLU A 101 3.05 -4.69 -15.09
N VAL A 102 2.24 -4.59 -14.03
CA VAL A 102 2.57 -3.77 -12.85
C VAL A 102 2.92 -4.66 -11.66
N LYS A 103 4.10 -4.46 -11.11
CA LYS A 103 4.56 -5.19 -9.92
C LYS A 103 4.66 -4.28 -8.72
N THR A 104 3.71 -4.40 -7.79
CA THR A 104 3.68 -3.58 -6.57
C THR A 104 4.32 -4.32 -5.40
N ARG A 105 5.13 -3.61 -4.62
CA ARG A 105 5.77 -4.09 -3.39
C ARG A 105 5.66 -3.03 -2.29
N THR A 106 5.58 -3.49 -1.02
CA THR A 106 5.57 -2.63 0.17
C THR A 106 6.82 -2.79 1.03
N SER A 107 7.65 -3.82 0.77
CA SER A 107 8.89 -4.06 1.52
C SER A 107 10.09 -3.41 0.83
N GLU A 108 11.05 -2.95 1.62
CA GLU A 108 12.32 -2.38 1.12
C GLU A 108 13.31 -3.47 0.66
N VAL A 109 13.07 -4.72 1.01
CA VAL A 109 13.89 -5.87 0.55
C VAL A 109 13.49 -6.17 -0.90
N ALA A 110 13.97 -5.35 -1.80
CA ALA A 110 13.80 -5.56 -3.23
C ALA A 110 14.94 -6.45 -3.74
N GLY A 111 14.64 -7.68 -4.13
CA GLY A 111 15.51 -8.42 -5.02
C GLY A 111 15.74 -7.66 -6.34
N PRO A 112 16.71 -8.09 -7.18
CA PRO A 112 17.05 -7.38 -8.41
C PRO A 112 15.78 -7.15 -9.28
N PRO A 113 15.67 -5.99 -9.95
CA PRO A 113 14.50 -5.60 -10.76
C PRO A 113 14.13 -6.62 -11.83
N ALA A 114 15.12 -7.31 -12.41
CA ALA A 114 14.92 -8.36 -13.42
C ALA A 114 14.15 -9.59 -12.91
N ALA A 115 14.09 -9.82 -11.59
CA ALA A 115 13.29 -10.89 -10.99
C ALA A 115 11.81 -10.50 -10.81
N ALA A 116 11.38 -9.34 -11.30
CA ALA A 116 10.02 -8.84 -11.09
C ALA A 116 8.96 -9.68 -11.80
N VAL A 117 9.29 -10.30 -12.95
CA VAL A 117 8.40 -11.17 -13.72
C VAL A 117 9.11 -12.48 -14.05
N GLY A 118 8.61 -13.58 -13.49
CA GLY A 118 9.14 -14.90 -13.79
C GLY A 118 8.83 -15.34 -15.25
N PRO A 119 9.61 -16.29 -15.78
CA PRO A 119 9.50 -16.72 -17.18
C PRO A 119 8.10 -17.21 -17.56
N LEU A 120 7.40 -17.92 -16.67
CA LEU A 120 6.04 -18.40 -16.91
C LEU A 120 5.03 -17.24 -17.03
N LYS A 121 5.18 -16.19 -16.25
CA LYS A 121 4.31 -14.99 -16.35
C LYS A 121 4.58 -14.27 -17.67
N LEU A 122 5.85 -14.15 -18.06
CA LEU A 122 6.24 -13.54 -19.34
C LEU A 122 5.68 -14.30 -20.54
N LEU A 123 5.77 -15.64 -20.54
CA LEU A 123 5.15 -16.48 -21.57
C LEU A 123 3.63 -16.24 -21.65
N ARG A 124 2.97 -16.12 -20.50
CA ARG A 124 1.52 -15.84 -20.45
C ARG A 124 1.21 -14.46 -21.03
N LEU A 125 1.95 -13.43 -20.66
CA LEU A 125 1.76 -12.08 -21.23
C LEU A 125 1.97 -12.07 -22.74
N ARG A 126 2.98 -12.80 -23.24
CA ARG A 126 3.19 -12.96 -24.69
C ARG A 126 2.02 -13.63 -25.38
N SER A 127 1.41 -14.67 -24.78
CA SER A 127 0.24 -15.32 -25.36
C SER A 127 -1.01 -14.42 -25.40
N LEU A 128 -1.05 -13.40 -24.54
CA LEU A 128 -2.13 -12.41 -24.51
C LEU A 128 -1.88 -11.24 -25.47
N ALA A 129 -0.67 -11.06 -25.97
CA ALA A 129 -0.27 -9.89 -26.73
C ALA A 129 -1.10 -9.71 -28.02
N VAL A 130 -1.19 -10.75 -28.85
CA VAL A 130 -1.96 -10.70 -30.12
C VAL A 130 -3.46 -10.54 -29.88
N PRO A 131 -4.12 -11.33 -28.99
CA PRO A 131 -5.52 -11.14 -28.66
C PRO A 131 -5.83 -9.75 -28.09
N CYS A 132 -4.91 -9.22 -27.26
CA CYS A 132 -5.05 -7.88 -26.71
C CYS A 132 -4.99 -6.81 -27.81
N ALA A 133 -4.04 -6.90 -28.73
CA ALA A 133 -3.94 -5.99 -29.86
C ALA A 133 -5.20 -6.03 -30.75
N ALA A 134 -5.75 -7.22 -30.99
CA ALA A 134 -6.99 -7.37 -31.75
C ALA A 134 -8.22 -6.76 -31.05
N ALA A 135 -8.23 -6.78 -29.70
CA ALA A 135 -9.29 -6.17 -28.89
C ALA A 135 -9.19 -4.63 -28.84
N HIS A 136 -8.03 -4.05 -29.19
CA HIS A 136 -7.77 -2.61 -29.18
C HIS A 136 -7.37 -2.14 -30.59
N PRO A 137 -8.32 -1.97 -31.51
CA PRO A 137 -8.06 -1.68 -32.92
C PRO A 137 -7.64 -0.21 -33.16
N VAL A 138 -6.53 0.19 -32.51
CA VAL A 138 -5.91 1.50 -32.71
C VAL A 138 -4.73 1.36 -33.69
N PRO A 139 -4.45 2.34 -34.56
CA PRO A 139 -3.27 2.32 -35.40
C PRO A 139 -1.99 2.26 -34.56
N HIS A 140 -1.17 1.23 -34.75
CA HIS A 140 0.11 1.10 -34.08
C HIS A 140 1.20 0.54 -35.00
N ALA A 141 2.44 0.96 -34.79
CA ALA A 141 3.61 0.52 -35.60
C ALA A 141 4.22 -0.79 -35.06
N GLY A 142 3.81 -1.24 -33.88
CA GLY A 142 4.34 -2.46 -33.25
C GLY A 142 3.70 -2.72 -31.90
N LEU A 143 4.05 -3.88 -31.33
CA LEU A 143 3.58 -4.36 -30.03
C LEU A 143 4.77 -4.58 -29.13
N ARG A 144 4.71 -4.13 -27.86
CA ARG A 144 5.80 -4.28 -26.88
C ARG A 144 5.25 -4.69 -25.52
N LEU A 145 6.05 -5.47 -24.79
CA LEU A 145 5.79 -5.83 -23.39
C LEU A 145 6.70 -5.01 -22.49
N ASP A 146 6.10 -4.33 -21.52
CA ASP A 146 6.82 -3.55 -20.52
C ASP A 146 6.47 -4.03 -19.09
N VAL A 147 7.36 -3.79 -18.15
CA VAL A 147 7.11 -4.02 -16.72
C VAL A 147 7.33 -2.73 -15.95
N VAL A 148 6.35 -2.34 -15.15
CA VAL A 148 6.47 -1.21 -14.22
C VAL A 148 6.50 -1.75 -12.79
N SER A 149 7.63 -1.60 -12.13
CA SER A 149 7.79 -1.93 -10.72
C SER A 149 7.49 -0.72 -9.86
N VAL A 150 6.55 -0.84 -8.93
CA VAL A 150 6.15 0.22 -7.99
C VAL A 150 6.44 -0.24 -6.57
N GLN A 151 7.36 0.45 -5.90
CA GLN A 151 7.64 0.24 -4.49
C GLN A 151 6.91 1.30 -3.66
N LEU A 152 5.88 0.89 -2.93
CA LEU A 152 5.17 1.74 -1.99
C LEU A 152 5.99 1.85 -0.70
N ARG A 153 6.18 3.07 -0.21
CA ARG A 153 6.94 3.37 1.00
C ARG A 153 6.06 4.16 1.98
N ALA A 154 6.07 3.77 3.25
CA ALA A 154 5.32 4.49 4.28
C ALA A 154 5.85 5.92 4.44
N GLY A 155 4.96 6.92 4.39
CA GLY A 155 5.33 8.33 4.59
C GLY A 155 6.27 8.93 3.52
N ARG A 156 6.53 8.22 2.40
CA ARG A 156 7.40 8.69 1.32
C ARG A 156 6.76 8.49 -0.05
N PRO A 157 7.16 9.25 -1.08
CA PRO A 157 6.75 8.99 -2.45
C PRO A 157 7.11 7.57 -2.89
N ALA A 158 6.26 6.95 -3.71
CA ALA A 158 6.54 5.65 -4.29
C ALA A 158 7.78 5.73 -5.21
N LEU A 159 8.58 4.66 -5.21
CA LEU A 159 9.68 4.53 -6.16
C LEU A 159 9.21 3.68 -7.34
N LEU A 160 9.38 4.19 -8.55
CA LEU A 160 8.97 3.54 -9.78
C LEU A 160 10.18 3.22 -10.66
N ARG A 161 10.16 2.03 -11.27
CA ARG A 161 11.13 1.61 -12.29
C ARG A 161 10.37 1.03 -13.47
N HIS A 162 10.66 1.52 -14.68
CA HIS A 162 10.05 1.09 -15.92
C HIS A 162 11.07 0.30 -16.76
N HIS A 163 10.77 -0.96 -17.01
CA HIS A 163 11.55 -1.88 -17.84
C HIS A 163 10.80 -2.06 -19.16
N ARG A 164 11.38 -1.57 -20.23
CA ARG A 164 10.80 -1.61 -21.57
C ARG A 164 11.32 -2.82 -22.35
N GLY A 165 10.48 -3.41 -23.21
CA GLY A 165 10.87 -4.49 -24.10
C GLY A 165 11.29 -5.75 -23.33
N VAL A 166 10.56 -6.14 -22.27
CA VAL A 166 10.91 -7.32 -21.50
C VAL A 166 10.61 -8.58 -22.31
N GLY A 167 11.70 -9.32 -22.61
CA GLY A 167 11.60 -10.60 -23.31
C GLY A 167 11.66 -10.52 -24.83
N ASP A 168 12.17 -9.45 -25.38
CA ASP A 168 12.63 -9.37 -26.77
C ASP A 168 13.99 -10.07 -26.92
#